data_cb599e760f41a1653ef86efe25262d29
#
_entry.id   cb599e760f41a1653ef86efe25262d29
#
_cell.length_a   1.000
_cell.length_b   1.000
_cell.length_c   1.000
_cell.angle_alpha   90.00
_cell.angle_beta   90.00
_cell.angle_gamma   90.00
#
_symmetry.space_group_name_H-M   'P 1'
#
loop_
_entity.id
_entity.type
_entity.pdbx_description
1 polymer ?
#
loop_
_entity_poly.entity_id
_entity_poly.type
_entity_poly.pdbx_seq_one_letter_code
_entity_poly.pdbx_strand_id
1 'polypeptide(L)'
;MSEMLEKARKYEDEQGKKIKAEDRPAFHVSPYIGWMNDPNGFSYYQGEYHLFYQYYPYDTHWNSMHWGHVVSKDLLHWEYLPAALAPDEDYDKIGCFSGSAIELEDGRQLLIYTAVDQEKMEDGTVRDIQTQAVAVGDGKDYKKYERIRF
;
A
#
# COMPACT_ATOMS: atom_id res chain seq x y z
N MET A 1 12.74 -7.61 -2.11
CA MET A 1 11.53 -7.08 -2.80
C MET A 1 10.95 -8.22 -3.61
N SER A 2 9.63 -8.42 -3.59
CA SER A 2 8.97 -9.45 -4.39
C SER A 2 8.86 -9.05 -5.86
N GLU A 3 8.69 -10.02 -6.75
CA GLU A 3 8.48 -9.78 -8.19
C GLU A 3 7.21 -8.93 -8.46
N MET A 4 6.13 -9.15 -7.68
CA MET A 4 4.89 -8.38 -7.82
C MET A 4 5.08 -6.92 -7.43
N LEU A 5 5.76 -6.64 -6.32
CA LEU A 5 6.05 -5.27 -5.90
C LEU A 5 7.00 -4.57 -6.88
N GLU A 6 8.00 -5.26 -7.37
CA GLU A 6 8.91 -4.72 -8.40
C GLU A 6 8.17 -4.38 -9.69
N LYS A 7 7.27 -5.26 -10.14
CA LYS A 7 6.42 -5.03 -11.30
C LYS A 7 5.50 -3.82 -11.11
N ALA A 8 4.87 -3.68 -9.94
CA ALA A 8 4.02 -2.54 -9.63
C ALA A 8 4.81 -1.23 -9.68
N ARG A 9 5.97 -1.17 -9.02
CA ARG A 9 6.86 0.01 -8.99
C ARG A 9 7.36 0.39 -10.39
N LYS A 10 7.74 -0.57 -11.19
CA LYS A 10 8.15 -0.32 -12.57
C LYS A 10 7.01 0.24 -13.40
N TYR A 11 5.82 -0.35 -13.29
CA TYR A 11 4.66 0.09 -14.04
C TYR A 11 4.23 1.50 -13.64
N GLU A 12 4.16 1.82 -12.34
CA GLU A 12 3.80 3.15 -11.88
C GLU A 12 4.82 4.21 -12.31
N ASP A 13 6.13 3.91 -12.28
CA ASP A 13 7.17 4.83 -12.75
C ASP A 13 7.04 5.10 -14.26
N GLU A 14 6.81 4.08 -15.07
CA GLU A 14 6.66 4.21 -16.51
C GLU A 14 5.37 4.98 -16.91
N GLN A 15 4.25 4.72 -16.24
CA GLN A 15 2.98 5.34 -16.57
C GLN A 15 2.80 6.71 -15.90
N GLY A 16 3.26 6.88 -14.68
CA GLY A 16 3.17 8.13 -13.92
C GLY A 16 3.89 9.30 -14.61
N LYS A 17 4.99 9.03 -15.30
CA LYS A 17 5.71 10.01 -16.13
C LYS A 17 4.89 10.58 -17.30
N LYS A 18 3.81 9.91 -17.68
CA LYS A 18 2.92 10.36 -18.76
C LYS A 18 1.83 11.33 -18.28
N ILE A 19 1.59 11.40 -16.96
CA ILE A 19 0.60 12.29 -16.36
C ILE A 19 1.26 13.63 -16.12
N LYS A 20 0.69 14.69 -16.70
CA LYS A 20 1.22 16.04 -16.57
C LYS A 20 0.94 16.59 -15.17
N ALA A 21 1.81 17.48 -14.70
CA ALA A 21 1.63 18.14 -13.41
C ALA A 21 0.31 18.92 -13.32
N GLU A 22 -0.14 19.54 -14.43
CA GLU A 22 -1.41 20.29 -14.53
C GLU A 22 -2.66 19.42 -14.39
N ASP A 23 -2.54 18.09 -14.60
CA ASP A 23 -3.63 17.12 -14.46
C ASP A 23 -3.75 16.60 -13.01
N ARG A 24 -2.88 17.05 -12.11
CA ARG A 24 -2.89 16.67 -10.69
C ARG A 24 -3.47 17.77 -9.82
N PRO A 25 -4.19 17.42 -8.73
CA PRO A 25 -4.60 18.40 -7.73
C PRO A 25 -3.40 19.15 -7.15
N ALA A 26 -3.56 20.46 -6.90
CA ALA A 26 -2.47 21.30 -6.41
C ALA A 26 -2.02 20.95 -4.97
N PHE A 27 -2.93 20.45 -4.12
CA PHE A 27 -2.68 20.15 -2.71
C PHE A 27 -3.45 18.94 -2.15
N HIS A 28 -4.33 18.30 -2.93
CA HIS A 28 -4.97 17.06 -2.52
C HIS A 28 -4.13 15.86 -2.95
N VAL A 29 -4.05 14.85 -2.09
CA VAL A 29 -3.46 13.57 -2.47
C VAL A 29 -4.34 12.91 -3.53
N SER A 30 -3.72 12.46 -4.60
CA SER A 30 -4.32 11.62 -5.63
C SER A 30 -3.44 10.40 -5.85
N PRO A 31 -3.91 9.32 -6.48
CA PRO A 31 -3.02 8.20 -6.79
C PRO A 31 -1.94 8.65 -7.77
N TYR A 32 -0.75 8.06 -7.68
CA TYR A 32 0.28 8.34 -8.68
C TYR A 32 -0.20 7.96 -10.08
N ILE A 33 -0.88 6.81 -10.20
CA ILE A 33 -1.65 6.34 -11.35
C ILE A 33 -2.81 5.47 -10.86
N GLY A 34 -3.71 5.04 -11.73
CA GLY A 34 -4.70 4.01 -11.46
C GLY A 34 -5.75 4.37 -10.40
N TRP A 35 -6.06 3.42 -9.54
CA TRP A 35 -7.12 3.50 -8.52
C TRP A 35 -6.60 3.83 -7.13
N MET A 36 -7.35 4.62 -6.39
CA MET A 36 -7.15 4.93 -4.97
C MET A 36 -8.49 4.88 -4.22
N ASN A 37 -8.48 4.36 -2.98
CA ASN A 37 -9.58 4.52 -2.03
C ASN A 37 -9.04 4.85 -0.62
N ASP A 38 -9.25 4.03 0.39
CA ASP A 38 -9.01 4.35 1.80
C ASP A 38 -7.59 4.85 2.10
N PRO A 39 -7.44 5.93 2.89
CA PRO A 39 -6.16 6.29 3.47
C PRO A 39 -5.75 5.27 4.54
N ASN A 40 -4.46 4.95 4.59
CA ASN A 40 -3.87 3.96 5.49
C ASN A 40 -2.63 4.52 6.19
N GLY A 41 -2.28 3.97 7.33
CA GLY A 41 -0.97 4.15 7.95
C GLY A 41 -0.51 5.59 8.09
N PHE A 42 -1.43 6.56 8.29
CA PHE A 42 -1.06 7.95 8.51
C PHE A 42 -0.21 8.06 9.76
N SER A 43 1.00 8.55 9.62
CA SER A 43 1.99 8.60 10.70
C SER A 43 3.02 9.70 10.47
N TYR A 44 3.62 10.17 11.56
CA TYR A 44 4.81 11.03 11.48
C TYR A 44 6.03 10.14 11.75
N TYR A 45 6.97 10.12 10.81
CA TYR A 45 8.12 9.24 10.87
C TYR A 45 9.33 9.91 10.22
N GLN A 46 10.48 9.90 10.91
CA GLN A 46 11.74 10.50 10.43
C GLN A 46 11.64 11.95 9.93
N GLY A 47 10.76 12.75 10.55
CA GLY A 47 10.63 14.18 10.23
C GLY A 47 9.64 14.51 9.12
N GLU A 48 8.90 13.52 8.61
CA GLU A 48 7.89 13.67 7.56
C GLU A 48 6.58 12.98 7.93
N TYR A 49 5.48 13.48 7.40
CA TYR A 49 4.18 12.80 7.45
C TYR A 49 4.13 11.77 6.35
N HIS A 50 3.86 10.53 6.70
CA HIS A 50 3.65 9.43 5.78
C HIS A 50 2.15 9.16 5.66
N LEU A 51 1.66 9.03 4.45
CA LEU A 51 0.31 8.58 4.15
C LEU A 51 0.38 7.46 3.13
N PHE A 52 -0.14 6.32 3.50
CA PHE A 52 -0.37 5.20 2.60
C PHE A 52 -1.84 5.22 2.16
N TYR A 53 -2.15 4.49 1.11
CA TYR A 53 -3.52 4.39 0.62
C TYR A 53 -3.75 3.08 -0.12
N GLN A 54 -4.99 2.62 -0.14
CA GLN A 54 -5.41 1.51 -0.98
C GLN A 54 -5.17 1.87 -2.43
N TYR A 55 -4.48 1.01 -3.16
CA TYR A 55 -3.92 1.33 -4.46
C TYR A 55 -3.98 0.16 -5.43
N TYR A 56 -4.45 0.44 -6.64
CA TYR A 56 -4.30 -0.49 -7.76
C TYR A 56 -3.67 0.24 -8.95
N PRO A 57 -2.38 -0.04 -9.27
CA PRO A 57 -1.65 0.74 -10.27
C PRO A 57 -2.09 0.46 -11.72
N TYR A 58 -2.70 -0.68 -12.00
CA TYR A 58 -2.86 -1.17 -13.38
C TYR A 58 -4.14 -0.73 -14.08
N ASP A 59 -5.14 -0.23 -13.35
CA ASP A 59 -6.43 0.22 -13.90
C ASP A 59 -7.06 1.29 -12.99
N THR A 60 -8.07 1.99 -13.50
CA THR A 60 -8.91 2.94 -12.77
C THR A 60 -10.11 2.28 -12.08
N HIS A 61 -10.14 0.96 -12.01
CA HIS A 61 -11.14 0.17 -11.31
C HIS A 61 -10.49 -0.59 -10.15
N TRP A 62 -11.28 -0.80 -9.10
CA TRP A 62 -10.86 -1.59 -7.95
C TRP A 62 -10.46 -3.02 -8.33
N ASN A 63 -9.34 -3.49 -7.82
CA ASN A 63 -8.86 -4.87 -7.99
C ASN A 63 -7.91 -5.22 -6.82
N SER A 64 -7.03 -6.21 -6.97
CA SER A 64 -6.11 -6.66 -5.91
C SER A 64 -5.28 -5.50 -5.35
N MET A 65 -5.59 -5.12 -4.11
CA MET A 65 -5.08 -3.90 -3.50
C MET A 65 -3.60 -4.01 -3.09
N HIS A 66 -2.87 -3.01 -3.52
CA HIS A 66 -1.54 -2.64 -3.05
C HIS A 66 -1.66 -1.51 -2.02
N TRP A 67 -0.56 -1.09 -1.44
CA TRP A 67 -0.46 0.18 -0.75
C TRP A 67 0.40 1.14 -1.57
N GLY A 68 -0.21 2.24 -2.02
CA GLY A 68 0.50 3.41 -2.52
C GLY A 68 1.04 4.23 -1.36
N HIS A 69 1.98 5.15 -1.63
CA HIS A 69 2.69 5.86 -0.59
C HIS A 69 3.03 7.29 -1.02
N VAL A 70 2.77 8.25 -0.14
CA VAL A 70 3.20 9.64 -0.27
C VAL A 70 3.74 10.16 1.05
N VAL A 71 4.63 11.16 0.98
CA VAL A 71 5.19 11.85 2.14
C VAL A 71 5.04 13.35 2.03
N SER A 72 4.99 14.03 3.16
CA SER A 72 4.89 15.50 3.23
C SER A 72 5.58 16.05 4.48
N LYS A 73 6.13 17.25 4.37
CA LYS A 73 6.65 18.02 5.51
C LYS A 73 5.64 18.98 6.12
N ASP A 74 4.60 19.32 5.38
CA ASP A 74 3.67 20.41 5.72
C ASP A 74 2.19 20.02 5.56
N LEU A 75 1.86 18.78 5.15
CA LEU A 75 0.52 18.26 4.87
C LEU A 75 -0.19 18.91 3.66
N LEU A 76 0.48 19.79 2.94
CA LEU A 76 -0.04 20.47 1.75
C LEU A 76 0.67 20.00 0.47
N HIS A 77 2.00 19.86 0.55
CA HIS A 77 2.81 19.43 -0.57
C HIS A 77 3.23 17.99 -0.36
N TRP A 78 2.81 17.12 -1.26
CA TRP A 78 3.02 15.67 -1.16
C TRP A 78 3.97 15.17 -2.25
N GLU A 79 4.93 14.37 -1.85
CA GLU A 79 5.86 13.68 -2.73
C GLU A 79 5.48 12.19 -2.83
N TYR A 80 5.47 11.65 -4.04
CA TYR A 80 5.20 10.25 -4.26
C TYR A 80 6.43 9.39 -3.96
N LEU A 81 6.23 8.37 -3.17
CA LEU A 81 7.18 7.27 -3.00
C LEU A 81 6.68 6.03 -3.75
N PRO A 82 7.58 5.09 -4.07
CA PRO A 82 7.16 3.84 -4.69
C PRO A 82 6.16 3.07 -3.82
N ALA A 83 5.28 2.30 -4.47
CA ALA A 83 4.33 1.44 -3.77
C ALA A 83 4.99 0.67 -2.62
N ALA A 84 4.38 0.70 -1.44
CA ALA A 84 4.94 0.12 -0.23
C ALA A 84 4.69 -1.39 -0.12
N LEU A 85 3.48 -1.84 -0.47
CA LEU A 85 3.06 -3.24 -0.40
C LEU A 85 2.39 -3.68 -1.70
N ALA A 86 2.58 -4.94 -2.07
CA ALA A 86 1.84 -5.64 -3.12
C ALA A 86 1.21 -6.92 -2.52
N PRO A 87 0.15 -7.49 -3.11
CA PRO A 87 -0.47 -8.74 -2.66
C PRO A 87 0.36 -9.94 -3.15
N ASP A 88 1.50 -10.17 -2.53
CA ASP A 88 2.57 -11.07 -2.97
C ASP A 88 2.84 -12.27 -2.04
N GLU A 89 2.01 -12.41 -1.00
CA GLU A 89 2.09 -13.55 -0.07
C GLU A 89 0.86 -14.46 -0.21
N ASP A 90 1.00 -15.72 0.20
CA ASP A 90 -0.08 -16.70 0.11
C ASP A 90 -1.33 -16.33 0.92
N TYR A 91 -1.19 -15.45 1.88
CA TYR A 91 -2.27 -15.00 2.76
C TYR A 91 -2.89 -13.64 2.36
N ASP A 92 -2.40 -12.97 1.33
CA ASP A 92 -2.91 -11.68 0.88
C ASP A 92 -3.13 -11.57 -0.64
N LYS A 93 -3.38 -12.69 -1.32
CA LYS A 93 -3.55 -12.77 -2.79
C LYS A 93 -4.64 -11.86 -3.35
N ILE A 94 -5.68 -11.59 -2.56
CA ILE A 94 -6.79 -10.69 -2.93
C ILE A 94 -6.40 -9.24 -2.70
N GLY A 95 -5.59 -8.97 -1.66
CA GLY A 95 -5.11 -7.62 -1.41
C GLY A 95 -4.51 -7.39 -0.03
N CYS A 96 -3.69 -6.35 0.02
CA CYS A 96 -3.27 -5.70 1.25
C CYS A 96 -4.31 -4.63 1.58
N PHE A 97 -5.30 -4.95 2.44
CA PHE A 97 -6.38 -4.03 2.79
C PHE A 97 -5.96 -3.06 3.90
N SER A 98 -6.90 -2.24 4.35
CA SER A 98 -6.63 -1.10 5.22
C SER A 98 -5.95 -1.47 6.53
N GLY A 99 -5.19 -0.52 7.06
CA GLY A 99 -4.41 -0.70 8.28
C GLY A 99 -3.73 0.58 8.76
N SER A 100 -2.76 0.40 9.64
CA SER A 100 -2.09 1.48 10.38
C SER A 100 -0.57 1.40 10.26
N ALA A 101 0.12 2.47 10.66
CA ALA A 101 1.57 2.51 10.77
C ALA A 101 2.01 3.09 12.12
N ILE A 102 3.15 2.63 12.62
CA ILE A 102 3.75 3.13 13.86
C ILE A 102 5.27 3.02 13.76
N GLU A 103 5.98 3.96 14.41
CA GLU A 103 7.42 3.85 14.62
C GLU A 103 7.70 2.88 15.78
N LEU A 104 8.65 1.97 15.57
CA LEU A 104 9.15 1.05 16.59
C LEU A 104 10.26 1.70 17.41
N GLU A 105 10.54 1.17 18.61
CA GLU A 105 11.59 1.65 19.49
C GLU A 105 13.00 1.63 18.86
N ASP A 106 13.22 0.76 17.89
CA ASP A 106 14.48 0.66 17.14
C ASP A 106 14.56 1.62 15.94
N GLY A 107 13.58 2.51 15.78
CA GLY A 107 13.53 3.53 14.73
C GLY A 107 13.06 3.03 13.37
N ARG A 108 12.61 1.77 13.25
CA ARG A 108 11.95 1.26 12.04
C ARG A 108 10.47 1.61 12.03
N GLN A 109 9.86 1.62 10.87
CA GLN A 109 8.41 1.78 10.73
C GLN A 109 7.74 0.42 10.55
N LEU A 110 6.73 0.15 11.37
CA LEU A 110 5.85 -1.02 11.28
C LEU A 110 4.57 -0.62 10.57
N LEU A 111 4.20 -1.36 9.54
CA LEU A 111 2.88 -1.35 8.92
C LEU A 111 2.09 -2.56 9.41
N ILE A 112 0.87 -2.34 9.90
CA ILE A 112 -0.08 -3.41 10.23
C ILE A 112 -1.21 -3.28 9.22
N TYR A 113 -1.52 -4.33 8.49
CA TYR A 113 -2.53 -4.30 7.45
C TYR A 113 -3.42 -5.54 7.49
N THR A 114 -4.61 -5.44 6.91
CA THR A 114 -5.50 -6.58 6.75
C THR A 114 -5.12 -7.33 5.47
N ALA A 115 -4.57 -8.51 5.65
CA ALA A 115 -4.25 -9.42 4.56
C ALA A 115 -5.52 -10.20 4.17
N VAL A 116 -5.87 -10.18 2.89
CA VAL A 116 -7.09 -10.84 2.39
C VAL A 116 -6.72 -11.91 1.37
N ASP A 117 -7.20 -13.12 1.62
CA ASP A 117 -7.20 -14.25 0.71
C ASP A 117 -8.61 -14.83 0.59
N GLN A 118 -8.81 -15.82 -0.25
CA GLN A 118 -10.09 -16.48 -0.47
C GLN A 118 -10.00 -17.99 -0.30
N GLU A 119 -11.01 -18.54 0.32
CA GLU A 119 -11.18 -19.98 0.48
C GLU A 119 -12.45 -20.46 -0.21
N LYS A 120 -12.34 -21.53 -0.99
CA LYS A 120 -13.48 -22.20 -1.58
C LYS A 120 -14.04 -23.20 -0.57
N MET A 121 -15.30 -22.98 -0.19
CA MET A 121 -16.04 -23.83 0.75
C MET A 121 -16.52 -25.13 0.08
N GLU A 122 -16.89 -26.14 0.87
CA GLU A 122 -17.40 -27.44 0.40
C GLU A 122 -18.70 -27.28 -0.43
N ASP A 123 -19.53 -26.29 -0.14
CA ASP A 123 -20.75 -25.99 -0.87
C ASP A 123 -20.53 -25.25 -2.20
N GLY A 124 -19.26 -24.99 -2.55
CA GLY A 124 -18.85 -24.28 -3.76
C GLY A 124 -18.87 -22.75 -3.66
N THR A 125 -19.27 -22.18 -2.52
CA THR A 125 -19.16 -20.73 -2.27
C THR A 125 -17.72 -20.32 -2.04
N VAL A 126 -17.41 -19.03 -2.22
CA VAL A 126 -16.10 -18.43 -1.94
C VAL A 126 -16.26 -17.49 -0.75
N ARG A 127 -15.38 -17.62 0.23
CA ARG A 127 -15.35 -16.76 1.42
C ARG A 127 -14.00 -16.04 1.52
N ASP A 128 -14.05 -14.74 1.81
CA ASP A 128 -12.86 -13.97 2.12
C ASP A 128 -12.31 -14.38 3.49
N ILE A 129 -11.01 -14.64 3.54
CA ILE A 129 -10.25 -14.87 4.76
C ILE A 129 -9.46 -13.59 5.04
N GLN A 130 -9.81 -12.93 6.14
CA GLN A 130 -9.13 -11.71 6.58
C GLN A 130 -8.29 -12.00 7.82
N THR A 131 -7.01 -11.64 7.75
CA THR A 131 -6.06 -11.80 8.86
C THR A 131 -5.22 -10.54 9.00
N GLN A 132 -4.67 -10.31 10.20
CA GLN A 132 -3.72 -9.22 10.40
C GLN A 132 -2.33 -9.69 9.96
N ALA A 133 -1.66 -8.85 9.17
CA ALA A 133 -0.28 -9.06 8.74
C ALA A 133 0.56 -7.81 9.02
N VAL A 134 1.86 -7.97 9.07
CA VAL A 134 2.78 -6.88 9.36
C VAL A 134 3.90 -6.82 8.33
N ALA A 135 4.34 -5.59 8.06
CA ALA A 135 5.55 -5.32 7.32
C ALA A 135 6.40 -4.29 8.07
N VAL A 136 7.71 -4.46 8.06
CA VAL A 136 8.65 -3.55 8.75
C VAL A 136 9.63 -3.00 7.74
N GLY A 137 9.90 -1.71 7.84
CA GLY A 137 10.78 -1.02 6.89
C GLY A 137 11.39 0.26 7.44
N ASP A 138 11.94 1.04 6.52
CA ASP A 138 12.71 2.26 6.78
C ASP A 138 11.99 3.55 6.33
N GLY A 139 10.70 3.45 6.04
CA GLY A 139 9.91 4.55 5.50
C GLY A 139 9.80 4.55 3.97
N LYS A 140 10.47 3.65 3.29
CA LYS A 140 10.43 3.50 1.83
C LYS A 140 10.30 2.05 1.38
N ASP A 141 11.13 1.18 1.93
CA ASP A 141 11.15 -0.24 1.63
C ASP A 141 10.69 -1.05 2.84
N TYR A 142 9.77 -1.99 2.61
CA TYR A 142 9.16 -2.80 3.66
C TYR A 142 9.33 -4.28 3.34
N LYS A 143 9.60 -5.05 4.40
CA LYS A 143 9.62 -6.50 4.36
C LYS A 143 8.44 -7.03 5.14
N LYS A 144 7.63 -7.86 4.50
CA LYS A 144 6.53 -8.58 5.15
C LYS A 144 7.07 -9.68 6.07
N TYR A 145 6.35 -9.90 7.15
CA TYR A 145 6.56 -10.99 8.08
C TYR A 145 5.32 -11.89 8.06
N GLU A 146 5.45 -13.09 8.64
CA GLU A 146 4.33 -14.02 8.73
C GLU A 146 3.12 -13.36 9.41
N ARG A 147 1.93 -13.75 8.96
CA ARG A 147 0.67 -13.26 9.51
C ARG A 147 0.57 -13.56 11.01
N ILE A 148 0.04 -12.60 11.78
CA ILE A 148 -0.29 -12.79 13.17
C ILE A 148 -1.59 -13.62 13.21
N ARG A 149 -1.52 -14.83 13.74
CA ARG A 149 -2.71 -15.61 14.13
C ARG A 149 -2.96 -15.37 15.61
N PHE A 150 -4.11 -14.81 15.93
CA PHE A 150 -4.61 -14.73 17.30
C PHE A 150 -5.32 -16.02 17.67
#